data_de148bd68c746489d85b90c6d0ebd47f
#
_entry.id   de148bd68c746489d85b90c6d0ebd47f
#
_cell.length_a   1.000
_cell.length_b   1.000
_cell.length_c   1.000
_cell.angle_alpha   90.00
_cell.angle_beta   90.00
_cell.angle_gamma   90.00
#
_symmetry.space_group_name_H-M   'P 1'
#
loop_
_entity.id
_entity.type
_entity.pdbx_description
1 polymer ?
#
loop_
_entity_poly.entity_id
_entity_poly.type
_entity_poly.pdbx_seq_one_letter_code
_entity_poly.pdbx_strand_id
1 'polypeptide(L)'
;MMQKKLAAGLAVLLAAGMALSSCGESGAAGNDSVSDAAGNEAAALTEAKTTPYGRYPETITYTLAKMTGVNNSNLPEGETYEDNAYTRLIREIINVQNEDVYENYGDTYNVGISTMIATGNIADIMVVDQKTMNAMQKNDQLADLTEVYANCASDRIKDIYASYGEEILQGCTFDGKLMAFPETNISDGPNLLWVRKDWMEKLGLSVPETIDDVKHIALTFAEENPANQEMGNIGLAVSTTLYGGTGISSEYGMNLIFASFGAYPGRWLTDAEGMPVYGSVQPNVKDALGMLADWYQEGVLDRDFLIRTQDDIAELIAQGRCGIFFAPWWAPNNPLWRCHETDPEADWQPFLIRT
;
A
#
# COMPACT_ATOMS: atom_id res chain seq x y z
N MET A 1 31.08 18.80 1.50
CA MET A 1 31.36 19.98 0.67
C MET A 1 30.43 19.96 -0.56
N MET A 2 29.11 19.75 -0.34
CA MET A 2 28.09 19.71 -1.40
C MET A 2 26.73 20.25 -0.91
N GLN A 3 26.74 21.27 -0.05
CA GLN A 3 25.54 21.93 0.50
C GLN A 3 25.19 23.28 -0.17
N LYS A 4 25.60 23.51 -1.40
CA LYS A 4 25.39 24.82 -2.09
C LYS A 4 24.63 24.77 -3.40
N LYS A 5 23.93 23.70 -3.74
CA LYS A 5 23.20 23.64 -5.03
C LYS A 5 21.67 23.60 -4.95
N LEU A 6 21.05 23.42 -3.76
CA LEU A 6 19.58 23.52 -3.62
C LEU A 6 19.07 24.92 -3.25
N ALA A 7 19.93 25.87 -2.95
CA ALA A 7 19.51 27.26 -2.65
C ALA A 7 19.64 28.22 -3.86
N ALA A 8 20.04 27.74 -5.02
CA ALA A 8 20.30 28.62 -6.18
C ALA A 8 19.14 28.70 -7.20
N GLY A 9 18.07 27.92 -7.03
CA GLY A 9 16.92 27.92 -7.93
C GLY A 9 15.82 28.95 -7.60
N LEU A 10 15.86 29.55 -6.40
CA LEU A 10 14.79 30.46 -5.94
C LEU A 10 15.23 31.93 -5.79
N ALA A 11 16.42 32.31 -6.20
CA ALA A 11 16.98 33.65 -5.98
C ALA A 11 17.32 34.45 -7.24
N VAL A 12 16.86 34.08 -8.42
CA VAL A 12 17.22 34.78 -9.68
C VAL A 12 16.09 35.61 -10.30
N LEU A 13 14.98 35.83 -9.61
CA LEU A 13 13.88 36.67 -10.13
C LEU A 13 13.59 37.95 -9.33
N LEU A 14 14.60 38.48 -8.59
CA LEU A 14 14.42 39.73 -7.82
C LEU A 14 15.52 40.77 -8.03
N ALA A 15 16.25 40.74 -9.16
CA ALA A 15 17.27 41.74 -9.46
C ALA A 15 17.27 42.17 -10.95
N ALA A 16 16.15 42.66 -11.46
CA ALA A 16 16.11 43.39 -12.72
C ALA A 16 15.02 44.47 -12.69
N GLY A 17 15.20 45.46 -11.85
CA GLY A 17 14.23 46.57 -11.74
C GLY A 17 14.79 47.77 -11.04
N MET A 18 16.01 48.25 -11.42
CA MET A 18 16.45 49.63 -11.14
C MET A 18 17.63 49.98 -12.06
N ALA A 19 17.33 50.57 -13.17
CA ALA A 19 18.07 51.65 -13.82
C ALA A 19 17.51 51.89 -15.20
N LEU A 20 16.75 53.00 -15.32
CA LEU A 20 16.77 53.85 -16.49
C LEU A 20 15.69 54.94 -16.27
N SER A 21 16.07 55.96 -15.52
CA SER A 21 15.43 57.27 -15.63
C SER A 21 16.21 58.07 -16.66
N SER A 22 15.65 58.22 -17.85
CA SER A 22 16.03 59.27 -18.76
C SER A 22 14.79 59.74 -19.49
N CYS A 23 14.54 61.03 -19.38
CA CYS A 23 13.44 61.80 -19.94
C CYS A 23 13.32 61.67 -21.46
N GLY A 24 12.08 61.59 -21.94
CA GLY A 24 11.69 61.76 -23.33
C GLY A 24 10.20 61.62 -23.50
N GLU A 25 9.54 62.76 -23.67
CA GLU A 25 8.10 63.01 -23.82
C GLU A 25 7.54 62.38 -25.11
N SER A 26 6.42 61.73 -25.03
CA SER A 26 5.26 61.65 -25.94
C SER A 26 4.87 60.25 -26.40
N GLY A 27 3.59 59.89 -26.10
CA GLY A 27 2.88 58.82 -26.79
C GLY A 27 2.24 57.77 -25.84
N ALA A 28 1.04 58.09 -25.33
CA ALA A 28 0.19 57.14 -24.63
C ALA A 28 -0.30 56.04 -25.59
N ALA A 29 0.01 54.80 -25.29
CA ALA A 29 -0.81 53.58 -25.47
C ALA A 29 0.02 52.31 -25.24
N GLY A 30 -0.31 51.52 -24.26
CA GLY A 30 0.09 50.11 -24.22
C GLY A 30 1.02 49.66 -23.10
N ASN A 31 0.75 49.96 -21.82
CA ASN A 31 1.52 49.45 -20.70
C ASN A 31 0.67 48.73 -19.62
N ASP A 32 -0.64 48.59 -19.80
CA ASP A 32 -1.51 47.99 -18.80
C ASP A 32 -1.58 46.43 -18.92
N SER A 33 -1.28 45.88 -20.10
CA SER A 33 -1.43 44.43 -20.35
C SER A 33 -0.31 43.56 -19.76
N VAL A 34 0.89 44.09 -19.53
CA VAL A 34 2.03 43.33 -19.00
C VAL A 34 2.01 43.28 -17.46
N SER A 35 1.54 44.33 -16.81
CA SER A 35 1.38 44.39 -15.35
C SER A 35 0.22 43.50 -14.87
N ASP A 36 -0.88 43.46 -15.64
CA ASP A 36 -2.03 42.60 -15.31
C ASP A 36 -1.74 41.12 -15.51
N ALA A 37 -0.98 40.73 -16.52
CA ALA A 37 -0.57 39.33 -16.73
C ALA A 37 0.34 38.82 -15.60
N ALA A 38 1.35 39.59 -15.18
CA ALA A 38 2.24 39.23 -14.09
C ALA A 38 1.53 39.19 -12.73
N GLY A 39 0.58 40.09 -12.52
CA GLY A 39 -0.27 40.08 -11.32
C GLY A 39 -1.20 38.86 -11.23
N ASN A 40 -1.79 38.47 -12.35
CA ASN A 40 -2.63 37.28 -12.44
C ASN A 40 -1.83 35.97 -12.23
N GLU A 41 -0.62 35.88 -12.77
CA GLU A 41 0.26 34.73 -12.62
C GLU A 41 0.74 34.56 -11.15
N ALA A 42 1.10 35.66 -10.47
CA ALA A 42 1.47 35.64 -9.06
C ALA A 42 0.27 35.27 -8.16
N ALA A 43 -0.94 35.72 -8.49
CA ALA A 43 -2.15 35.33 -7.79
C ALA A 43 -2.47 33.84 -7.97
N ALA A 44 -2.38 33.30 -9.19
CA ALA A 44 -2.58 31.89 -9.49
C ALA A 44 -1.55 31.01 -8.78
N LEU A 45 -0.28 31.42 -8.74
CA LEU A 45 0.75 30.70 -7.99
C LEU A 45 0.48 30.69 -6.49
N THR A 46 -0.02 31.80 -5.94
CA THR A 46 -0.42 31.88 -4.52
C THR A 46 -1.58 30.94 -4.24
N GLU A 47 -2.61 30.97 -5.08
CA GLU A 47 -3.77 30.06 -4.96
C GLU A 47 -3.34 28.60 -5.03
N ALA A 48 -2.49 28.23 -6.00
CA ALA A 48 -1.96 26.86 -6.13
C ALA A 48 -1.24 26.37 -4.88
N LYS A 49 -0.56 27.26 -4.14
CA LYS A 49 0.22 26.92 -2.93
C LYS A 49 -0.58 26.99 -1.63
N THR A 50 -1.77 27.56 -1.64
CA THR A 50 -2.52 27.86 -0.42
C THR A 50 -3.95 27.33 -0.41
N THR A 51 -4.37 26.62 -1.46
CA THR A 51 -5.71 26.04 -1.53
C THR A 51 -5.67 24.59 -2.06
N PRO A 52 -6.63 23.76 -1.65
CA PRO A 52 -6.85 22.47 -2.31
C PRO A 52 -7.19 22.67 -3.79
N TYR A 53 -6.59 21.85 -4.66
CA TYR A 53 -6.83 21.88 -6.10
C TYR A 53 -6.50 23.19 -6.83
N GLY A 54 -5.73 24.07 -6.22
CA GLY A 54 -5.24 25.27 -6.88
C GLY A 54 -4.37 24.91 -8.08
N ARG A 55 -4.65 25.57 -9.24
CA ARG A 55 -3.95 25.26 -10.49
C ARG A 55 -2.66 26.07 -10.61
N TYR A 56 -1.56 25.41 -10.86
CA TYR A 56 -0.29 26.09 -11.15
C TYR A 56 -0.36 26.79 -12.52
N PRO A 57 0.19 28.01 -12.65
CA PRO A 57 0.22 28.73 -13.93
C PRO A 57 1.11 28.04 -14.97
N GLU A 58 2.22 27.45 -14.53
CA GLU A 58 3.10 26.61 -15.34
C GLU A 58 3.03 25.16 -14.90
N THR A 59 3.38 24.23 -15.80
CA THR A 59 3.40 22.80 -15.44
C THR A 59 4.52 22.53 -14.45
N ILE A 60 4.15 22.01 -13.28
CA ILE A 60 5.09 21.52 -12.28
C ILE A 60 5.32 20.02 -12.50
N THR A 61 6.57 19.64 -12.72
CA THR A 61 6.97 18.24 -12.77
C THR A 61 7.67 17.86 -11.47
N TYR A 62 7.28 16.72 -10.89
CA TYR A 62 7.93 16.13 -9.73
C TYR A 62 8.36 14.70 -10.03
N THR A 63 9.46 14.27 -9.42
CA THR A 63 9.96 12.91 -9.55
C THR A 63 9.27 11.99 -8.54
N LEU A 64 8.86 10.80 -8.99
CA LEU A 64 8.16 9.82 -8.19
C LEU A 64 8.89 8.48 -8.21
N ALA A 65 9.21 7.95 -7.03
CA ALA A 65 9.51 6.53 -6.88
C ALA A 65 8.18 5.81 -6.62
N LYS A 66 7.61 5.22 -7.67
CA LYS A 66 6.29 4.62 -7.69
C LYS A 66 6.33 3.22 -7.12
N MET A 67 5.63 3.01 -5.99
CA MET A 67 5.31 1.65 -5.54
C MET A 67 4.16 1.13 -6.39
N THR A 68 4.40 0.03 -7.11
CA THR A 68 3.40 -0.66 -7.93
C THR A 68 2.89 -1.90 -7.19
N GLY A 69 1.79 -2.49 -7.63
CA GLY A 69 1.30 -3.77 -7.14
C GLY A 69 1.44 -4.86 -8.20
N VAL A 70 1.48 -6.10 -7.78
CA VAL A 70 1.50 -7.27 -8.69
C VAL A 70 0.30 -7.25 -9.65
N ASN A 71 -0.81 -6.67 -9.21
CA ASN A 71 -2.08 -6.62 -9.96
C ASN A 71 -2.29 -5.32 -10.74
N ASN A 72 -1.42 -4.35 -10.60
CA ASN A 72 -1.55 -3.07 -11.31
C ASN A 72 -1.10 -3.17 -12.77
N SER A 73 -0.78 -4.38 -13.25
CA SER A 73 -0.47 -4.65 -14.66
C SER A 73 -1.70 -4.58 -15.59
N ASN A 74 -2.90 -4.39 -15.05
CA ASN A 74 -4.14 -4.26 -15.82
C ASN A 74 -4.42 -2.82 -16.26
N LEU A 75 -3.39 -2.06 -16.59
CA LEU A 75 -3.58 -0.78 -17.25
C LEU A 75 -4.18 -0.99 -18.65
N PRO A 76 -5.10 -0.14 -19.11
CA PRO A 76 -5.58 -0.17 -20.49
C PRO A 76 -4.43 -0.13 -21.49
N GLU A 77 -4.66 -0.72 -22.67
CA GLU A 77 -3.65 -0.76 -23.73
C GLU A 77 -3.12 0.66 -24.07
N GLY A 78 -1.81 0.82 -24.05
CA GLY A 78 -1.14 2.09 -24.31
C GLY A 78 -1.03 3.04 -23.11
N GLU A 79 -1.55 2.69 -21.94
CA GLU A 79 -1.36 3.44 -20.70
C GLU A 79 -0.17 2.92 -19.89
N THR A 80 0.46 3.82 -19.13
CA THR A 80 1.55 3.52 -18.19
C THR A 80 1.20 4.06 -16.80
N TYR A 81 1.99 3.75 -15.78
CA TYR A 81 1.80 4.36 -14.46
C TYR A 81 2.01 5.88 -14.50
N GLU A 82 2.92 6.35 -15.33
CA GLU A 82 3.22 7.78 -15.50
C GLU A 82 2.18 8.51 -16.36
N ASP A 83 1.69 7.86 -17.44
CA ASP A 83 0.68 8.44 -18.34
C ASP A 83 -0.56 7.55 -18.44
N ASN A 84 -1.59 7.91 -17.72
CA ASN A 84 -2.89 7.24 -17.69
C ASN A 84 -4.02 8.26 -17.46
N ALA A 85 -5.27 7.80 -17.46
CA ALA A 85 -6.43 8.68 -17.30
C ALA A 85 -6.36 9.54 -16.02
N TYR A 86 -5.84 9.00 -14.91
CA TYR A 86 -5.74 9.74 -13.64
C TYR A 86 -4.64 10.80 -13.67
N THR A 87 -3.46 10.48 -14.18
CA THR A 87 -2.34 11.45 -14.25
C THR A 87 -2.65 12.58 -15.22
N ARG A 88 -3.34 12.27 -16.34
CA ARG A 88 -3.83 13.28 -17.29
C ARG A 88 -4.88 14.19 -16.64
N LEU A 89 -5.82 13.64 -15.84
CA LEU A 89 -6.80 14.42 -15.10
C LEU A 89 -6.15 15.35 -14.07
N ILE A 90 -5.15 14.87 -13.32
CA ILE A 90 -4.39 15.68 -12.38
C ILE A 90 -3.72 16.86 -13.10
N ARG A 91 -3.08 16.60 -14.23
CA ARG A 91 -2.47 17.65 -15.07
C ARG A 91 -3.51 18.67 -15.56
N GLU A 92 -4.68 18.20 -15.97
CA GLU A 92 -5.78 19.07 -16.39
C GLU A 92 -6.27 19.98 -15.25
N ILE A 93 -6.49 19.41 -14.06
CA ILE A 93 -7.06 20.16 -12.91
C ILE A 93 -6.03 21.11 -12.32
N ILE A 94 -4.86 20.64 -11.92
CA ILE A 94 -3.89 21.40 -11.12
C ILE A 94 -2.58 21.74 -11.84
N ASN A 95 -2.41 21.32 -13.09
CA ASN A 95 -1.22 21.52 -13.91
C ASN A 95 0.06 20.94 -13.28
N VAL A 96 -0.04 19.73 -12.69
CA VAL A 96 1.06 19.00 -12.09
C VAL A 96 1.25 17.68 -12.81
N GLN A 97 2.48 17.26 -13.03
CA GLN A 97 2.86 16.04 -13.74
C GLN A 97 3.92 15.28 -12.95
N ASN A 98 3.75 13.95 -12.84
CA ASN A 98 4.79 13.06 -12.33
C ASN A 98 5.78 12.68 -13.44
N GLU A 99 7.00 12.40 -13.02
CA GLU A 99 8.04 11.69 -13.76
C GLU A 99 8.43 10.47 -12.92
N ASP A 100 8.05 9.27 -13.35
CA ASP A 100 8.27 8.05 -12.58
C ASP A 100 9.71 7.56 -12.80
N VAL A 101 10.62 7.99 -11.90
CA VAL A 101 12.06 7.67 -11.98
C VAL A 101 12.40 6.27 -11.47
N TYR A 102 11.47 5.63 -10.79
CA TYR A 102 11.57 4.25 -10.31
C TYR A 102 10.19 3.63 -10.14
N GLU A 103 9.99 2.45 -10.70
CA GLU A 103 8.76 1.66 -10.57
C GLU A 103 9.11 0.25 -10.16
N ASN A 104 8.57 -0.21 -9.03
CA ASN A 104 8.71 -1.60 -8.60
C ASN A 104 7.69 -1.92 -7.47
N TYR A 105 7.66 -3.18 -7.02
CA TYR A 105 6.76 -3.63 -5.95
C TYR A 105 7.49 -4.47 -4.89
N GLY A 106 6.83 -4.62 -3.73
CA GLY A 106 7.28 -5.48 -2.64
C GLY A 106 8.71 -5.19 -2.17
N ASP A 107 9.46 -6.24 -1.88
CA ASP A 107 10.84 -6.14 -1.39
C ASP A 107 11.80 -5.52 -2.40
N THR A 108 11.56 -5.72 -3.70
CA THR A 108 12.37 -5.11 -4.76
C THR A 108 12.24 -3.58 -4.74
N TYR A 109 11.04 -3.06 -4.49
CA TYR A 109 10.83 -1.63 -4.29
C TYR A 109 11.67 -1.12 -3.11
N ASN A 110 11.60 -1.77 -1.95
CA ASN A 110 12.32 -1.38 -0.73
C ASN A 110 13.84 -1.38 -0.92
N VAL A 111 14.38 -2.35 -1.67
CA VAL A 111 15.81 -2.41 -2.02
C VAL A 111 16.20 -1.23 -2.90
N GLY A 112 15.39 -0.90 -3.91
CA GLY A 112 15.62 0.25 -4.79
C GLY A 112 15.59 1.58 -4.03
N ILE A 113 14.60 1.80 -3.17
CA ILE A 113 14.51 2.98 -2.30
C ILE A 113 15.75 3.12 -1.41
N SER A 114 16.18 2.03 -0.79
CA SER A 114 17.39 2.03 0.05
C SER A 114 18.63 2.44 -0.76
N THR A 115 18.73 2.00 -2.02
CA THR A 115 19.81 2.36 -2.94
C THR A 115 19.74 3.83 -3.34
N MET A 116 18.54 4.36 -3.66
CA MET A 116 18.35 5.77 -3.98
C MET A 116 18.77 6.69 -2.82
N ILE A 117 18.37 6.33 -1.60
CA ILE A 117 18.75 7.08 -0.38
C ILE A 117 20.28 7.03 -0.17
N ALA A 118 20.89 5.84 -0.29
CA ALA A 118 22.32 5.67 -0.08
C ALA A 118 23.19 6.42 -1.11
N THR A 119 22.71 6.55 -2.34
CA THR A 119 23.41 7.27 -3.42
C THR A 119 23.09 8.77 -3.46
N GLY A 120 22.12 9.23 -2.65
CA GLY A 120 21.65 10.62 -2.67
C GLY A 120 20.80 10.99 -3.88
N ASN A 121 20.35 10.01 -4.66
CA ASN A 121 19.47 10.21 -5.81
C ASN A 121 18.01 9.97 -5.37
N ILE A 122 17.52 10.82 -4.49
CA ILE A 122 16.20 10.71 -3.84
C ILE A 122 15.16 11.37 -4.73
N ALA A 123 14.06 10.64 -5.02
CA ALA A 123 12.90 11.22 -5.70
C ALA A 123 12.17 12.23 -4.81
N ASP A 124 11.44 13.19 -5.40
CA ASP A 124 10.67 14.19 -4.65
C ASP A 124 9.57 13.52 -3.79
N ILE A 125 8.98 12.43 -4.30
CA ILE A 125 7.97 11.65 -3.58
C ILE A 125 8.34 10.17 -3.64
N MET A 126 8.26 9.48 -2.50
CA MET A 126 8.45 8.03 -2.39
C MET A 126 7.67 7.48 -1.20
N VAL A 127 7.34 6.20 -1.24
CA VAL A 127 6.78 5.46 -0.11
C VAL A 127 7.91 4.80 0.67
N VAL A 128 7.92 5.00 1.98
CA VAL A 128 8.95 4.41 2.86
C VAL A 128 8.32 3.87 4.14
N ASP A 129 8.97 2.88 4.76
CA ASP A 129 8.58 2.44 6.10
C ASP A 129 9.00 3.45 7.18
N GLN A 130 8.43 3.31 8.38
CA GLN A 130 8.71 4.22 9.49
C GLN A 130 10.20 4.23 9.89
N LYS A 131 10.90 3.11 9.79
CA LYS A 131 12.33 3.03 10.11
C LYS A 131 13.15 3.87 9.13
N THR A 132 12.86 3.75 7.85
CA THR A 132 13.50 4.53 6.78
C THR A 132 13.15 6.02 6.92
N MET A 133 11.89 6.36 7.17
CA MET A 133 11.46 7.74 7.43
C MET A 133 12.23 8.35 8.61
N ASN A 134 12.36 7.63 9.73
CA ASN A 134 13.12 8.07 10.89
C ASN A 134 14.61 8.30 10.57
N ALA A 135 15.20 7.48 9.70
CA ALA A 135 16.58 7.66 9.26
C ALA A 135 16.73 8.88 8.34
N MET A 136 15.80 9.09 7.42
CA MET A 136 15.77 10.25 6.51
C MET A 136 15.57 11.55 7.28
N GLN A 137 14.71 11.57 8.30
CA GLN A 137 14.50 12.73 9.17
C GLN A 137 15.80 13.13 9.89
N LYS A 138 16.54 12.17 10.45
CA LYS A 138 17.82 12.42 11.13
C LYS A 138 18.91 12.96 10.20
N ASN A 139 18.77 12.77 8.91
CA ASN A 139 19.71 13.24 7.89
C ASN A 139 19.20 14.46 7.12
N ASP A 140 18.17 15.14 7.61
CA ASP A 140 17.56 16.34 6.98
C ASP A 140 17.15 16.09 5.51
N GLN A 141 16.59 14.90 5.22
CA GLN A 141 16.20 14.48 3.87
C GLN A 141 14.69 14.61 3.62
N LEU A 142 13.93 15.05 4.60
CA LEU A 142 12.47 15.23 4.50
C LEU A 142 12.10 16.71 4.46
N ALA A 143 11.05 17.05 3.72
CA ALA A 143 10.48 18.38 3.67
C ALA A 143 9.47 18.61 4.82
N ASP A 144 9.39 19.84 5.32
CA ASP A 144 8.33 20.26 6.24
C ASP A 144 7.01 20.46 5.48
N LEU A 145 6.03 19.62 5.76
CA LEU A 145 4.73 19.58 5.09
C LEU A 145 3.62 20.24 5.93
N THR A 146 3.95 20.86 7.06
CA THR A 146 2.97 21.40 8.01
C THR A 146 2.02 22.40 7.37
N GLU A 147 2.56 23.41 6.69
CA GLU A 147 1.73 24.41 6.01
C GLU A 147 1.05 23.86 4.76
N VAL A 148 1.70 22.94 4.04
CA VAL A 148 1.10 22.25 2.88
C VAL A 148 -0.15 21.47 3.31
N TYR A 149 -0.08 20.72 4.39
CA TYR A 149 -1.24 20.02 4.93
C TYR A 149 -2.34 20.99 5.40
N ALA A 150 -1.97 22.02 6.14
CA ALA A 150 -2.93 22.98 6.66
C ALA A 150 -3.72 23.68 5.55
N ASN A 151 -3.03 24.08 4.48
CA ASN A 151 -3.58 24.94 3.43
C ASN A 151 -4.11 24.16 2.21
N CYS A 152 -3.43 23.08 1.81
CA CYS A 152 -3.71 22.39 0.55
C CYS A 152 -4.46 21.05 0.73
N ALA A 153 -4.49 20.45 1.95
CA ALA A 153 -5.32 19.28 2.16
C ALA A 153 -6.80 19.68 2.14
N SER A 154 -7.60 18.97 1.34
CA SER A 154 -9.05 19.16 1.33
C SER A 154 -9.68 18.72 2.66
N ASP A 155 -10.87 19.21 2.98
CA ASP A 155 -11.61 18.81 4.17
C ASP A 155 -11.80 17.30 4.22
N ARG A 156 -12.07 16.67 3.07
CA ARG A 156 -12.18 15.21 2.97
C ARG A 156 -10.90 14.48 3.40
N ILE A 157 -9.72 14.96 3.01
CA ILE A 157 -8.44 14.38 3.43
C ILE A 157 -8.24 14.56 4.94
N LYS A 158 -8.56 15.74 5.46
CA LYS A 158 -8.50 16.03 6.90
C LYS A 158 -9.44 15.12 7.69
N ASP A 159 -10.66 14.92 7.21
CA ASP A 159 -11.65 14.02 7.82
C ASP A 159 -11.17 12.55 7.81
N ILE A 160 -10.54 12.10 6.71
CA ILE A 160 -9.95 10.76 6.62
C ILE A 160 -8.88 10.58 7.70
N TYR A 161 -7.90 11.49 7.80
CA TYR A 161 -6.88 11.40 8.84
C TYR A 161 -7.47 11.50 10.25
N ALA A 162 -8.43 12.37 10.48
CA ALA A 162 -9.12 12.50 11.77
C ALA A 162 -9.85 11.20 12.17
N SER A 163 -10.35 10.42 11.21
CA SER A 163 -11.01 9.14 11.49
C SER A 163 -10.08 8.05 12.06
N TYR A 164 -8.77 8.18 11.87
CA TYR A 164 -7.76 7.30 12.45
C TYR A 164 -7.33 7.72 13.87
N GLY A 165 -7.77 8.87 14.35
CA GLY A 165 -7.31 9.47 15.60
C GLY A 165 -6.12 10.42 15.43
N GLU A 166 -5.84 11.19 16.48
CA GLU A 166 -4.77 12.21 16.44
C GLU A 166 -3.37 11.58 16.29
N GLU A 167 -3.18 10.35 16.74
CA GLU A 167 -1.90 9.67 16.74
C GLU A 167 -1.36 9.37 15.33
N ILE A 168 -2.24 9.28 14.31
CA ILE A 168 -1.80 8.90 12.97
C ILE A 168 -0.82 9.90 12.38
N LEU A 169 -1.08 11.20 12.50
CA LEU A 169 -0.17 12.24 12.05
C LEU A 169 1.00 12.48 13.00
N GLN A 170 0.82 12.19 14.30
CA GLN A 170 1.91 12.30 15.29
C GLN A 170 3.07 11.36 14.95
N GLY A 171 2.79 10.15 14.42
CA GLY A 171 3.81 9.21 13.97
C GLY A 171 4.74 9.74 12.87
N CYS A 172 4.30 10.77 12.14
CA CYS A 172 5.05 11.44 11.08
C CYS A 172 5.47 12.87 11.44
N THR A 173 5.26 13.29 12.71
CA THR A 173 5.57 14.65 13.20
C THR A 173 6.83 14.64 14.06
N PHE A 174 7.80 15.48 13.74
CA PHE A 174 9.06 15.65 14.45
C PHE A 174 9.25 17.12 14.82
N ASP A 175 9.50 17.40 16.08
CA ASP A 175 9.68 18.76 16.61
C ASP A 175 8.53 19.72 16.20
N GLY A 176 7.31 19.20 16.17
CA GLY A 176 6.10 19.96 15.79
C GLY A 176 5.90 20.15 14.27
N LYS A 177 6.71 19.53 13.43
CA LYS A 177 6.67 19.61 11.98
C LYS A 177 6.21 18.30 11.38
N LEU A 178 5.20 18.33 10.53
CA LEU A 178 4.75 17.17 9.76
C LEU A 178 5.74 16.91 8.62
N MET A 179 6.43 15.78 8.64
CA MET A 179 7.52 15.47 7.72
C MET A 179 7.16 14.38 6.69
N ALA A 180 6.03 13.73 6.86
CA ALA A 180 5.50 12.75 5.92
C ALA A 180 3.99 12.61 6.09
N PHE A 181 3.31 12.02 5.10
CA PHE A 181 1.92 11.61 5.21
C PHE A 181 1.86 10.11 5.42
N PRO A 182 1.18 9.62 6.48
CA PRO A 182 0.96 8.19 6.63
C PRO A 182 0.05 7.68 5.51
N GLU A 183 0.41 6.53 4.97
CA GLU A 183 -0.49 5.81 4.05
C GLU A 183 -1.72 5.36 4.82
N THR A 184 -2.89 5.61 4.25
CA THR A 184 -4.18 5.18 4.81
C THR A 184 -4.76 4.04 3.99
N ASN A 185 -5.40 3.09 4.66
CA ASN A 185 -6.09 1.98 4.01
C ASN A 185 -7.60 2.07 4.22
N ILE A 186 -8.37 1.52 3.28
CA ILE A 186 -9.84 1.52 3.36
C ILE A 186 -10.35 0.69 4.52
N SER A 187 -9.72 -0.41 4.81
CA SER A 187 -9.94 -1.29 5.96
C SER A 187 -9.06 -2.53 5.85
N ASP A 188 -8.48 -2.93 6.95
CA ASP A 188 -7.87 -4.24 7.11
C ASP A 188 -8.89 -5.27 7.61
N GLY A 189 -10.01 -5.43 6.96
CA GLY A 189 -11.00 -6.43 7.37
C GLY A 189 -10.35 -7.76 7.76
N PRO A 190 -11.03 -8.64 8.48
CA PRO A 190 -10.48 -9.94 8.86
C PRO A 190 -10.14 -10.76 7.62
N ASN A 191 -9.23 -11.72 7.76
CA ASN A 191 -9.07 -12.74 6.76
C ASN A 191 -10.40 -13.48 6.58
N LEU A 192 -10.73 -13.73 5.33
CA LEU A 192 -11.83 -14.60 4.94
C LEU A 192 -11.24 -15.97 4.59
N LEU A 193 -12.00 -17.02 4.83
CA LEU A 193 -11.70 -18.32 4.28
C LEU A 193 -12.24 -18.39 2.86
N TRP A 194 -11.37 -18.47 1.87
CA TRP A 194 -11.74 -18.67 0.47
C TRP A 194 -11.74 -20.16 0.14
N VAL A 195 -12.87 -20.67 -0.37
CA VAL A 195 -13.06 -22.09 -0.66
C VAL A 195 -13.69 -22.27 -2.05
N ARG A 196 -13.26 -23.29 -2.77
CA ARG A 196 -13.90 -23.79 -3.99
C ARG A 196 -15.24 -24.43 -3.62
N LYS A 197 -16.31 -23.65 -3.74
CA LYS A 197 -17.68 -24.08 -3.42
C LYS A 197 -18.14 -25.22 -4.32
N ASP A 198 -17.80 -25.19 -5.59
CA ASP A 198 -18.08 -26.27 -6.54
C ASP A 198 -17.44 -27.61 -6.11
N TRP A 199 -16.23 -27.59 -5.50
CA TRP A 199 -15.65 -28.79 -4.93
C TRP A 199 -16.37 -29.24 -3.66
N MET A 200 -16.79 -28.31 -2.82
CA MET A 200 -17.59 -28.64 -1.64
C MET A 200 -18.89 -29.32 -2.05
N GLU A 201 -19.62 -28.79 -3.05
CA GLU A 201 -20.86 -29.37 -3.56
C GLU A 201 -20.63 -30.75 -4.16
N LYS A 202 -19.55 -30.94 -4.94
CA LYS A 202 -19.16 -32.23 -5.53
C LYS A 202 -18.90 -33.30 -4.45
N LEU A 203 -18.34 -32.91 -3.31
CA LEU A 203 -17.96 -33.82 -2.21
C LEU A 203 -19.02 -33.86 -1.10
N GLY A 204 -20.12 -33.13 -1.22
CA GLY A 204 -21.20 -33.10 -0.23
C GLY A 204 -20.82 -32.44 1.09
N LEU A 205 -19.86 -31.50 1.09
CA LEU A 205 -19.38 -30.79 2.27
C LEU A 205 -20.31 -29.63 2.62
N SER A 206 -20.47 -29.38 3.92
CA SER A 206 -21.27 -28.28 4.44
C SER A 206 -20.48 -26.96 4.44
N VAL A 207 -21.21 -25.85 4.50
CA VAL A 207 -20.62 -24.50 4.69
C VAL A 207 -19.78 -24.47 5.96
N PRO A 208 -18.50 -24.01 5.90
CA PRO A 208 -17.65 -23.94 7.08
C PRO A 208 -18.08 -22.80 8.02
N GLU A 209 -18.17 -23.07 9.30
CA GLU A 209 -18.46 -22.09 10.34
C GLU A 209 -17.36 -22.04 11.41
N THR A 210 -16.62 -23.13 11.59
CA THR A 210 -15.64 -23.32 12.65
C THR A 210 -14.26 -23.69 12.11
N ILE A 211 -13.25 -23.64 12.96
CA ILE A 211 -11.89 -24.06 12.65
C ILE A 211 -11.82 -25.58 12.35
N ASP A 212 -12.65 -26.38 13.01
CA ASP A 212 -12.75 -27.82 12.73
C ASP A 212 -13.33 -28.10 11.33
N ASP A 213 -14.26 -27.26 10.85
CA ASP A 213 -14.75 -27.35 9.47
C ASP A 213 -13.67 -27.02 8.46
N VAL A 214 -12.82 -26.00 8.75
CA VAL A 214 -11.64 -25.67 7.92
C VAL A 214 -10.72 -26.87 7.79
N LYS A 215 -10.39 -27.50 8.92
CA LYS A 215 -9.56 -28.72 8.96
C LYS A 215 -10.16 -29.84 8.11
N HIS A 216 -11.46 -30.10 8.30
CA HIS A 216 -12.17 -31.15 7.58
C HIS A 216 -12.16 -30.92 6.07
N ILE A 217 -12.50 -29.72 5.60
CA ILE A 217 -12.50 -29.38 4.18
C ILE A 217 -11.11 -29.50 3.58
N ALA A 218 -10.07 -28.96 4.26
CA ALA A 218 -8.70 -29.02 3.77
C ALA A 218 -8.21 -30.45 3.58
N LEU A 219 -8.45 -31.35 4.57
CA LEU A 219 -8.10 -32.76 4.47
C LEU A 219 -8.87 -33.45 3.35
N THR A 220 -10.18 -33.23 3.26
CA THR A 220 -11.01 -33.86 2.22
C THR A 220 -10.55 -33.42 0.82
N PHE A 221 -10.19 -32.15 0.62
CA PHE A 221 -9.67 -31.70 -0.68
C PHE A 221 -8.33 -32.33 -1.02
N ALA A 222 -7.44 -32.52 -0.05
CA ALA A 222 -6.16 -33.15 -0.26
C ALA A 222 -6.30 -34.66 -0.57
N GLU A 223 -7.23 -35.36 0.09
CA GLU A 223 -7.44 -36.81 -0.05
C GLU A 223 -8.22 -37.18 -1.30
N GLU A 224 -9.32 -36.47 -1.55
CA GLU A 224 -10.29 -36.81 -2.63
C GLU A 224 -9.89 -36.23 -3.99
N ASN A 225 -8.93 -35.29 -4.04
CA ASN A 225 -8.44 -34.67 -5.27
C ASN A 225 -9.57 -34.27 -6.25
N PRO A 226 -10.49 -33.37 -5.85
CA PRO A 226 -11.71 -33.07 -6.61
C PRO A 226 -11.46 -32.53 -8.02
N ALA A 227 -10.29 -31.95 -8.26
CA ALA A 227 -9.88 -31.46 -9.58
C ALA A 227 -9.25 -32.55 -10.47
N ASN A 228 -9.06 -33.79 -9.98
CA ASN A 228 -8.38 -34.88 -10.68
C ASN A 228 -6.97 -34.51 -11.19
N GLN A 229 -6.24 -33.73 -10.41
CA GLN A 229 -4.88 -33.35 -10.76
C GLN A 229 -3.91 -34.53 -10.62
N GLU A 230 -3.03 -34.72 -11.59
CA GLU A 230 -2.04 -35.81 -11.56
C GLU A 230 -1.16 -35.75 -10.31
N MET A 231 -0.77 -34.55 -9.89
CA MET A 231 0.04 -34.31 -8.69
C MET A 231 -0.79 -34.18 -7.41
N GLY A 232 -2.11 -34.39 -7.48
CA GLY A 232 -3.04 -34.23 -6.36
C GLY A 232 -3.28 -32.77 -5.95
N ASN A 233 -4.22 -32.59 -5.04
CA ASN A 233 -4.48 -31.31 -4.39
C ASN A 233 -3.66 -31.18 -3.10
N ILE A 234 -3.31 -29.96 -2.74
CA ILE A 234 -2.79 -29.65 -1.41
C ILE A 234 -3.96 -29.41 -0.44
N GLY A 235 -3.71 -29.49 0.85
CA GLY A 235 -4.64 -29.03 1.87
C GLY A 235 -4.72 -27.50 1.91
N LEU A 236 -4.78 -26.93 3.12
CA LEU A 236 -4.79 -25.47 3.31
C LEU A 236 -3.46 -24.86 2.87
N ALA A 237 -3.52 -23.90 1.94
CA ALA A 237 -2.33 -23.16 1.52
C ALA A 237 -1.87 -22.20 2.63
N VAL A 238 -0.57 -22.17 2.87
CA VAL A 238 0.06 -21.38 3.95
C VAL A 238 1.34 -20.74 3.44
N SER A 239 1.53 -19.47 3.75
CA SER A 239 2.80 -18.79 3.48
C SER A 239 3.87 -19.17 4.51
N THR A 240 5.15 -19.00 4.14
CA THR A 240 6.29 -19.19 5.06
C THR A 240 6.20 -18.31 6.30
N THR A 241 5.55 -17.15 6.17
CA THR A 241 5.22 -16.27 7.29
C THR A 241 3.84 -16.66 7.84
N LEU A 242 3.81 -17.53 8.85
CA LEU A 242 2.57 -18.02 9.46
C LEU A 242 1.65 -16.91 9.99
N TYR A 243 2.23 -15.83 10.46
CA TYR A 243 1.51 -14.66 10.97
C TYR A 243 2.17 -13.38 10.43
N GLY A 244 1.41 -12.52 9.79
CA GLY A 244 1.97 -11.30 9.18
C GLY A 244 0.90 -10.37 8.65
N GLY A 245 1.35 -9.39 7.88
CA GLY A 245 0.48 -8.35 7.31
C GLY A 245 0.20 -7.20 8.25
N THR A 246 -0.56 -6.23 7.75
CA THR A 246 -1.09 -5.11 8.53
C THR A 246 -2.40 -5.55 9.21
N GLY A 247 -2.62 -5.16 10.46
CA GLY A 247 -3.83 -5.56 11.16
C GLY A 247 -3.89 -7.06 11.48
N ILE A 248 -5.03 -7.69 11.20
CA ILE A 248 -5.30 -9.11 11.44
C ILE A 248 -5.39 -9.93 10.15
N SER A 249 -5.06 -9.34 9.00
CA SER A 249 -5.16 -9.98 7.70
C SER A 249 -3.79 -10.17 7.05
N SER A 250 -3.65 -11.25 6.32
CA SER A 250 -2.44 -11.63 5.58
C SER A 250 -2.82 -12.63 4.49
N GLU A 251 -2.26 -12.51 3.30
CA GLU A 251 -2.43 -13.53 2.27
C GLU A 251 -1.77 -14.84 2.73
N TYR A 252 -2.54 -15.91 2.70
CA TYR A 252 -2.14 -17.26 3.12
C TYR A 252 -1.61 -17.36 4.56
N GLY A 253 -1.89 -16.35 5.40
CA GLY A 253 -1.49 -16.34 6.81
C GLY A 253 -2.48 -17.06 7.71
N MET A 254 -1.97 -17.57 8.83
CA MET A 254 -2.77 -18.25 9.85
C MET A 254 -3.27 -17.30 10.95
N ASN A 255 -3.38 -15.99 10.63
CA ASN A 255 -3.76 -14.96 11.60
C ASN A 255 -5.08 -15.28 12.32
N LEU A 256 -6.06 -15.83 11.59
CA LEU A 256 -7.35 -16.22 12.16
C LEU A 256 -7.19 -17.37 13.16
N ILE A 257 -6.32 -18.36 12.84
CA ILE A 257 -6.03 -19.45 13.76
C ILE A 257 -5.36 -18.93 15.03
N PHE A 258 -4.38 -18.04 14.92
CA PHE A 258 -3.80 -17.41 16.12
C PHE A 258 -4.84 -16.62 16.91
N ALA A 259 -5.68 -15.84 16.24
CA ALA A 259 -6.73 -15.07 16.89
C ALA A 259 -7.74 -15.93 17.67
N SER A 260 -8.04 -17.15 17.20
CA SER A 260 -8.92 -18.09 17.91
C SER A 260 -8.38 -18.53 19.28
N PHE A 261 -7.06 -18.43 19.47
CA PHE A 261 -6.42 -18.63 20.77
C PHE A 261 -6.21 -17.32 21.53
N GLY A 262 -6.70 -16.17 21.03
CA GLY A 262 -6.39 -14.85 21.57
C GLY A 262 -4.89 -14.49 21.42
N ALA A 263 -4.19 -15.11 20.47
CA ALA A 263 -2.78 -14.93 20.23
C ALA A 263 -2.55 -13.91 19.10
N TYR A 264 -1.70 -12.92 19.35
CA TYR A 264 -1.40 -11.85 18.39
C TYR A 264 0.12 -11.64 18.28
N PRO A 265 0.84 -12.55 17.62
CA PRO A 265 2.29 -12.44 17.44
C PRO A 265 2.68 -11.11 16.78
N GLY A 266 3.84 -10.57 17.15
CA GLY A 266 4.36 -9.32 16.57
C GLY A 266 3.65 -8.04 17.04
N ARG A 267 2.64 -8.14 17.92
CA ARG A 267 1.89 -7.01 18.44
C ARG A 267 2.27 -6.69 19.88
N TRP A 268 2.24 -5.42 20.23
CA TRP A 268 2.22 -4.98 21.62
C TRP A 268 0.79 -4.98 22.11
N LEU A 269 0.53 -5.68 23.19
CA LEU A 269 -0.77 -5.83 23.83
C LEU A 269 -0.74 -5.14 25.18
N THR A 270 -1.90 -4.93 25.79
CA THR A 270 -2.04 -4.45 27.16
C THR A 270 -2.53 -5.62 28.02
N ASP A 271 -1.80 -5.94 29.08
CA ASP A 271 -2.24 -6.96 30.05
C ASP A 271 -3.35 -6.45 30.98
N ALA A 272 -3.79 -7.30 31.92
CA ALA A 272 -4.86 -6.97 32.86
C ALA A 272 -4.50 -5.83 33.82
N GLU A 273 -3.21 -5.58 34.04
CA GLU A 273 -2.66 -4.52 34.88
C GLU A 273 -2.42 -3.22 34.08
N GLY A 274 -2.72 -3.21 32.77
CA GLY A 274 -2.52 -2.05 31.87
C GLY A 274 -1.09 -1.89 31.39
N MET A 275 -0.23 -2.90 31.57
CA MET A 275 1.18 -2.84 31.14
C MET A 275 1.36 -3.39 29.72
N PRO A 276 2.29 -2.83 28.92
CA PRO A 276 2.56 -3.33 27.58
C PRO A 276 3.27 -4.69 27.65
N VAL A 277 2.74 -5.67 26.94
CA VAL A 277 3.31 -7.00 26.79
C VAL A 277 3.47 -7.36 25.33
N TYR A 278 4.54 -8.04 24.99
CA TYR A 278 4.79 -8.43 23.58
C TYR A 278 4.04 -9.72 23.25
N GLY A 279 3.17 -9.67 22.26
CA GLY A 279 2.25 -10.76 21.91
C GLY A 279 2.93 -12.06 21.52
N SER A 280 4.09 -12.01 20.84
CA SER A 280 4.79 -13.22 20.39
C SER A 280 5.27 -14.15 21.51
N VAL A 281 5.43 -13.65 22.73
CA VAL A 281 5.93 -14.43 23.88
C VAL A 281 4.81 -14.82 24.84
N GLN A 282 3.56 -14.57 24.47
CA GLN A 282 2.42 -14.95 25.30
C GLN A 282 2.14 -16.46 25.22
N PRO A 283 1.69 -17.12 26.31
CA PRO A 283 1.48 -18.56 26.35
C PRO A 283 0.56 -19.11 25.26
N ASN A 284 -0.49 -18.40 24.92
CA ASN A 284 -1.48 -18.77 23.91
C ASN A 284 -0.91 -18.86 22.48
N VAL A 285 0.20 -18.21 22.20
CA VAL A 285 0.94 -18.40 20.93
C VAL A 285 1.47 -19.82 20.82
N LYS A 286 1.92 -20.41 21.94
CA LYS A 286 2.39 -21.81 21.96
C LYS A 286 1.26 -22.79 21.65
N ASP A 287 0.06 -22.52 22.16
CA ASP A 287 -1.11 -23.38 21.92
C ASP A 287 -1.54 -23.33 20.46
N ALA A 288 -1.57 -22.12 19.86
CA ALA A 288 -1.84 -21.95 18.43
C ALA A 288 -0.80 -22.65 17.54
N LEU A 289 0.49 -22.53 17.87
CA LEU A 289 1.55 -23.22 17.16
C LEU A 289 1.48 -24.76 17.33
N GLY A 290 1.04 -25.22 18.49
CA GLY A 290 0.78 -26.65 18.75
C GLY A 290 -0.27 -27.19 17.79
N MET A 291 -1.41 -26.51 17.65
CA MET A 291 -2.46 -26.87 16.71
C MET A 291 -1.93 -26.89 15.25
N LEU A 292 -1.19 -25.86 14.84
CA LEU A 292 -0.63 -25.80 13.48
C LEU A 292 0.40 -26.93 13.23
N ALA A 293 1.17 -27.32 14.24
CA ALA A 293 2.10 -28.46 14.15
C ALA A 293 1.34 -29.78 13.97
N ASP A 294 0.24 -29.99 14.69
CA ASP A 294 -0.63 -31.16 14.50
C ASP A 294 -1.25 -31.14 13.09
N TRP A 295 -1.75 -30.01 12.62
CA TRP A 295 -2.30 -29.85 11.28
C TRP A 295 -1.27 -30.14 10.19
N TYR A 296 -0.03 -29.74 10.39
CA TYR A 296 1.05 -30.07 9.47
C TYR A 296 1.32 -31.59 9.42
N GLN A 297 1.37 -32.26 10.58
CA GLN A 297 1.58 -33.70 10.65
C GLN A 297 0.43 -34.49 10.00
N GLU A 298 -0.80 -34.05 10.20
CA GLU A 298 -2.00 -34.65 9.62
C GLU A 298 -2.17 -34.39 8.12
N GLY A 299 -1.46 -33.40 7.55
CA GLY A 299 -1.56 -33.02 6.13
C GLY A 299 -2.67 -32.02 5.82
N VAL A 300 -3.20 -31.36 6.86
CA VAL A 300 -4.12 -30.22 6.69
C VAL A 300 -3.43 -29.05 5.99
N LEU A 301 -2.19 -28.73 6.42
CA LEU A 301 -1.37 -27.71 5.80
C LEU A 301 -0.58 -28.26 4.62
N ASP A 302 -0.35 -27.42 3.61
CA ASP A 302 0.58 -27.76 2.52
C ASP A 302 1.93 -28.20 3.10
N ARG A 303 2.38 -29.41 2.75
CA ARG A 303 3.62 -29.99 3.31
C ARG A 303 4.88 -29.26 2.87
N ASP A 304 4.83 -28.57 1.74
CA ASP A 304 5.94 -27.83 1.17
C ASP A 304 5.91 -26.34 1.51
N PHE A 305 5.03 -25.89 2.44
CA PHE A 305 4.82 -24.47 2.72
C PHE A 305 6.10 -23.70 3.06
N LEU A 306 7.10 -24.36 3.68
CA LEU A 306 8.36 -23.72 4.06
C LEU A 306 9.24 -23.28 2.87
N ILE A 307 8.96 -23.78 1.68
CA ILE A 307 9.71 -23.44 0.47
C ILE A 307 8.87 -22.73 -0.58
N ARG A 308 7.57 -22.55 -0.34
CA ARG A 308 6.68 -21.86 -1.28
C ARG A 308 6.74 -20.33 -1.12
N THR A 309 6.87 -19.67 -2.23
CA THR A 309 6.61 -18.23 -2.34
C THR A 309 5.10 -17.95 -2.47
N GLN A 310 4.69 -16.71 -2.33
CA GLN A 310 3.30 -16.32 -2.62
C GLN A 310 2.92 -16.58 -4.08
N ASP A 311 3.86 -16.40 -5.01
CA ASP A 311 3.63 -16.70 -6.43
C ASP A 311 3.45 -18.20 -6.68
N ASP A 312 4.19 -19.08 -5.97
CA ASP A 312 4.00 -20.53 -6.06
C ASP A 312 2.61 -20.94 -5.58
N ILE A 313 2.09 -20.31 -4.51
CA ILE A 313 0.73 -20.57 -4.02
C ILE A 313 -0.32 -20.06 -5.03
N ALA A 314 -0.13 -18.87 -5.57
CA ALA A 314 -1.02 -18.33 -6.60
C ALA A 314 -1.06 -19.23 -7.85
N GLU A 315 0.06 -19.81 -8.23
CA GLU A 315 0.15 -20.78 -9.33
C GLU A 315 -0.58 -22.09 -9.02
N LEU A 316 -0.47 -22.62 -7.77
CA LEU A 316 -1.24 -23.79 -7.34
C LEU A 316 -2.76 -23.54 -7.40
N ILE A 317 -3.20 -22.33 -7.05
CA ILE A 317 -4.60 -21.93 -7.16
C ILE A 317 -5.03 -21.89 -8.63
N ALA A 318 -4.22 -21.25 -9.49
CA ALA A 318 -4.49 -21.17 -10.94
C ALA A 318 -4.53 -22.54 -11.61
N GLN A 319 -3.69 -23.47 -11.20
CA GLN A 319 -3.66 -24.84 -11.72
C GLN A 319 -4.76 -25.75 -11.15
N GLY A 320 -5.64 -25.26 -10.26
CA GLY A 320 -6.65 -26.07 -9.60
C GLY A 320 -6.07 -27.12 -8.64
N ARG A 321 -4.91 -26.85 -8.03
CA ARG A 321 -4.26 -27.74 -7.05
C ARG A 321 -4.48 -27.29 -5.60
N CYS A 322 -5.00 -26.08 -5.41
CA CYS A 322 -5.39 -25.52 -4.12
C CYS A 322 -6.84 -25.06 -4.18
N GLY A 323 -7.67 -25.52 -3.27
CA GLY A 323 -9.09 -25.16 -3.19
C GLY A 323 -9.51 -24.45 -1.91
N ILE A 324 -8.57 -24.16 -0.99
CA ILE A 324 -8.86 -23.53 0.29
C ILE A 324 -7.65 -22.74 0.81
N PHE A 325 -7.88 -21.49 1.22
CA PHE A 325 -6.86 -20.62 1.82
C PHE A 325 -7.48 -19.44 2.57
N PHE A 326 -6.72 -18.83 3.45
CA PHE A 326 -7.09 -17.55 4.07
C PHE A 326 -6.52 -16.39 3.28
N ALA A 327 -7.34 -15.38 3.01
CA ALA A 327 -6.91 -14.13 2.39
C ALA A 327 -7.88 -12.99 2.70
N PRO A 328 -7.45 -11.73 2.50
CA PRO A 328 -8.32 -10.57 2.60
C PRO A 328 -9.43 -10.56 1.53
N TRP A 329 -10.32 -9.59 1.65
CA TRP A 329 -11.48 -9.40 0.76
C TRP A 329 -11.11 -9.20 -0.73
N TRP A 330 -9.90 -8.77 -1.03
CA TRP A 330 -9.45 -8.54 -2.43
C TRP A 330 -8.92 -9.79 -3.15
N ALA A 331 -9.02 -10.98 -2.55
CA ALA A 331 -8.62 -12.22 -3.19
C ALA A 331 -9.19 -12.43 -4.62
N PRO A 332 -10.39 -11.95 -4.98
CA PRO A 332 -10.84 -11.98 -6.37
C PRO A 332 -9.91 -11.26 -7.35
N ASN A 333 -9.27 -10.17 -6.90
CA ASN A 333 -8.30 -9.42 -7.71
C ASN A 333 -6.92 -10.06 -7.73
N ASN A 334 -6.56 -10.81 -6.68
CA ASN A 334 -5.34 -11.58 -6.52
C ASN A 334 -5.49 -12.59 -5.37
N PRO A 335 -5.35 -13.91 -5.59
CA PRO A 335 -4.86 -14.58 -6.81
C PRO A 335 -5.98 -15.11 -7.73
N LEU A 336 -7.26 -14.98 -7.35
CA LEU A 336 -8.36 -15.75 -7.97
C LEU A 336 -8.61 -15.42 -9.44
N TRP A 337 -8.27 -14.23 -9.91
CA TRP A 337 -8.38 -13.90 -11.32
C TRP A 337 -7.60 -14.87 -12.24
N ARG A 338 -6.41 -15.33 -11.79
CA ARG A 338 -5.60 -16.33 -12.54
C ARG A 338 -6.32 -17.67 -12.63
N CYS A 339 -7.03 -18.06 -11.58
CA CYS A 339 -7.81 -19.29 -11.59
C CYS A 339 -8.95 -19.21 -12.61
N HIS A 340 -9.64 -18.08 -12.70
CA HIS A 340 -10.72 -17.88 -13.67
C HIS A 340 -10.25 -17.84 -15.14
N GLU A 341 -8.99 -17.47 -15.40
CA GLU A 341 -8.41 -17.58 -16.74
C GLU A 341 -8.21 -19.04 -17.19
N THR A 342 -7.87 -19.93 -16.25
CA THR A 342 -7.63 -21.37 -16.51
C THR A 342 -8.88 -22.22 -16.34
N ASP A 343 -9.75 -21.87 -15.41
CA ASP A 343 -11.00 -22.55 -15.06
C ASP A 343 -12.13 -21.49 -14.86
N PRO A 344 -12.79 -21.05 -15.93
CA PRO A 344 -13.86 -20.05 -15.84
C PRO A 344 -15.06 -20.48 -15.00
N GLU A 345 -15.25 -21.78 -14.78
CA GLU A 345 -16.36 -22.35 -14.00
C GLU A 345 -16.01 -22.48 -12.50
N ALA A 346 -14.79 -22.08 -12.09
CA ALA A 346 -14.36 -22.13 -10.69
C ALA A 346 -15.24 -21.21 -9.82
N ASP A 347 -16.00 -21.79 -8.89
CA ASP A 347 -16.84 -21.05 -7.93
C ASP A 347 -16.11 -20.89 -6.60
N TRP A 348 -15.45 -19.72 -6.41
CA TRP A 348 -14.79 -19.35 -5.18
C TRP A 348 -15.71 -18.52 -4.30
N GLN A 349 -15.92 -18.94 -3.06
CA GLN A 349 -16.75 -18.22 -2.09
C GLN A 349 -15.98 -17.90 -0.82
N PRO A 350 -16.17 -16.67 -0.26
CA PRO A 350 -15.61 -16.29 1.01
C PRO A 350 -16.51 -16.69 2.17
N PHE A 351 -15.90 -17.17 3.27
CA PHE A 351 -16.62 -17.52 4.49
C PHE A 351 -15.99 -16.82 5.69
N LEU A 352 -16.84 -16.40 6.63
CA LEU A 352 -16.41 -15.95 7.94
C LEU A 352 -16.38 -17.16 8.88
N ILE A 353 -15.25 -17.39 9.53
CA ILE A 353 -15.07 -18.47 10.48
C ILE A 353 -15.19 -17.91 11.90
N ARG A 354 -15.98 -18.55 12.74
CA ARG A 354 -16.09 -18.22 14.16
C ARG A 354 -14.83 -18.70 14.90
N THR A 355 -14.24 -17.79 15.65
CA THR A 355 -13.05 -18.02 16.47
C THR A 355 -13.40 -18.06 17.93
#